data_3cf331f00e2afe1cabe40f944792cb99
#
_entry.id   3cf331f00e2afe1cabe40f944792cb99
#
_cell.length_a   1.000
_cell.length_b   1.000
_cell.length_c   1.000
_cell.angle_alpha   90.00
_cell.angle_beta   90.00
_cell.angle_gamma   90.00
#
_symmetry.space_group_name_H-M   'P 1'
#
loop_
_entity.id
_entity.type
_entity.pdbx_description
1 polymer ?
#
loop_
_entity_poly.entity_id
_entity_poly.type
_entity_poly.pdbx_seq_one_letter_code
_entity_poly.pdbx_strand_id
1 'polypeptide(L)'
;MYDQFKINKVLVIAPKKVAEATWQNEIEKWDELKFLRFSTVLGSAKQRIKALNTPADVYIINRDNVVWLVDYYKNAWPFDMVVCDEFSSFKNHQSKRFKALASIKPHIKKLVGLTGTPSPNGLLDLWSQVYLLDEGKRLSPSYYSFRNAYFEGDYMGFNYKPRKFTQKEVTEKISDICISMKADDYLQLPECTDNIIPVVLDSKAEKAYLQMERDAVLEIENEDYIDATSAAALSTKLLQLANGAVYDEDRTVHEIHNCKIEAFMETLEQLQGKNVLVFYNFKHDYERLEKALKKNKINYRKLETKEDQKDWNDGKINVLLTHPASSAYGLNLQEGGNHVIWFGLNWNYELYTQANKRLHRQGQKEKVIIHHLVTRGTRDEDVMEALRRKEGVQNYVLESLKARIRRIKNDNK
;
A
#
# COMPACT_ATOMS: atom_id res chain seq x y z
N MET A 1 -1.82 -29.57 -12.19
CA MET A 1 -2.75 -29.17 -13.29
C MET A 1 -2.04 -29.08 -14.63
N TYR A 2 -0.85 -28.50 -14.71
CA TYR A 2 -0.01 -28.48 -15.91
C TYR A 2 0.41 -29.91 -16.29
N ASP A 3 0.97 -30.66 -15.35
CA ASP A 3 1.38 -32.07 -15.52
C ASP A 3 0.23 -33.02 -15.88
N GLN A 4 -1.03 -32.61 -15.70
CA GLN A 4 -2.23 -33.37 -16.06
C GLN A 4 -2.82 -32.91 -17.40
N PHE A 5 -2.11 -32.08 -18.17
CA PHE A 5 -2.54 -31.50 -19.45
C PHE A 5 -3.88 -30.72 -19.38
N LYS A 6 -4.29 -30.28 -18.18
CA LYS A 6 -5.52 -29.49 -17.99
C LYS A 6 -5.32 -28.01 -18.27
N ILE A 7 -4.07 -27.54 -18.15
CA ILE A 7 -3.64 -26.15 -18.38
C ILE A 7 -2.42 -26.17 -19.29
N ASN A 8 -2.44 -25.39 -20.37
CA ASN A 8 -1.34 -25.29 -21.31
C ASN A 8 -0.57 -23.98 -21.19
N LYS A 9 -1.29 -22.87 -20.93
CA LYS A 9 -0.66 -21.54 -20.80
C LYS A 9 -1.16 -20.83 -19.55
N VAL A 10 -0.24 -20.30 -18.79
CA VAL A 10 -0.48 -19.52 -17.58
C VAL A 10 -0.11 -18.07 -17.80
N LEU A 11 -0.99 -17.14 -17.42
CA LEU A 11 -0.68 -15.72 -17.31
C LEU A 11 -0.58 -15.34 -15.85
N VAL A 12 0.53 -14.75 -15.45
CA VAL A 12 0.74 -14.12 -14.14
C VAL A 12 0.62 -12.61 -14.30
N ILE A 13 -0.33 -12.00 -13.59
CA ILE A 13 -0.52 -10.55 -13.53
C ILE A 13 0.00 -10.08 -12.17
N ALA A 14 1.06 -9.28 -12.14
CA ALA A 14 1.72 -8.87 -10.91
C ALA A 14 2.06 -7.37 -10.90
N PRO A 15 2.40 -6.77 -9.75
CA PRO A 15 3.03 -5.45 -9.69
C PRO A 15 4.32 -5.42 -10.51
N LYS A 16 4.66 -4.26 -11.08
CA LYS A 16 5.78 -4.13 -12.04
C LYS A 16 7.08 -4.75 -11.53
N LYS A 17 7.54 -4.38 -10.33
CA LYS A 17 8.79 -4.90 -9.74
C LYS A 17 8.75 -6.42 -9.52
N VAL A 18 7.58 -6.95 -9.15
CA VAL A 18 7.37 -8.39 -8.96
C VAL A 18 7.43 -9.12 -10.31
N ALA A 19 6.79 -8.54 -11.33
CA ALA A 19 6.81 -9.08 -12.69
C ALA A 19 8.22 -9.05 -13.33
N GLU A 20 9.06 -8.09 -12.94
CA GLU A 20 10.43 -7.96 -13.46
C GLU A 20 11.41 -9.03 -12.95
N ALA A 21 11.18 -9.58 -11.75
CA ALA A 21 12.17 -10.46 -11.12
C ALA A 21 11.62 -11.56 -10.20
N THR A 22 10.63 -11.26 -9.35
CA THR A 22 10.27 -12.15 -8.24
C THR A 22 9.76 -13.51 -8.73
N TRP A 23 8.82 -13.51 -9.65
CA TRP A 23 8.27 -14.75 -10.20
C TRP A 23 9.31 -15.59 -10.92
N GLN A 24 10.22 -14.97 -11.67
CA GLN A 24 11.31 -15.65 -12.33
C GLN A 24 12.26 -16.30 -11.32
N ASN A 25 12.70 -15.54 -10.34
CA ASN A 25 13.60 -16.03 -9.29
C ASN A 25 12.97 -17.19 -8.50
N GLU A 26 11.67 -17.16 -8.23
CA GLU A 26 10.98 -18.26 -7.54
C GLU A 26 10.89 -19.51 -8.42
N ILE A 27 10.62 -19.39 -9.73
CA ILE A 27 10.61 -20.54 -10.64
C ILE A 27 12.00 -21.20 -10.69
N GLU A 28 13.07 -20.41 -10.74
CA GLU A 28 14.46 -20.92 -10.78
C GLU A 28 14.89 -21.58 -9.45
N LYS A 29 14.30 -21.15 -8.33
CA LYS A 29 14.62 -21.65 -6.98
C LYS A 29 14.07 -23.06 -6.71
N TRP A 30 12.92 -23.39 -7.27
CA TRP A 30 12.26 -24.67 -7.03
C TRP A 30 12.54 -25.66 -8.15
N ASP A 31 13.18 -26.79 -7.83
CA ASP A 31 13.58 -27.81 -8.82
C ASP A 31 12.39 -28.35 -9.62
N GLU A 32 11.23 -28.46 -8.98
CA GLU A 32 9.98 -28.93 -9.59
C GLU A 32 9.40 -27.93 -10.61
N LEU A 33 9.88 -26.72 -10.69
CA LEU A 33 9.39 -25.68 -11.60
C LEU A 33 10.41 -25.33 -12.71
N LYS A 34 11.66 -25.79 -12.63
CA LYS A 34 12.73 -25.45 -13.59
C LYS A 34 12.46 -25.89 -15.03
N PHE A 35 11.57 -26.86 -15.24
CA PHE A 35 11.18 -27.29 -16.58
C PHE A 35 10.23 -26.31 -17.28
N LEU A 36 9.61 -25.37 -16.55
CA LEU A 36 8.68 -24.38 -17.12
C LEU A 36 9.45 -23.27 -17.83
N ARG A 37 9.07 -23.03 -19.07
CA ARG A 37 9.55 -21.87 -19.82
C ARG A 37 8.69 -20.66 -19.49
N PHE A 38 9.31 -19.51 -19.27
CA PHE A 38 8.58 -18.29 -18.99
C PHE A 38 9.01 -17.15 -19.94
N SER A 39 8.07 -16.21 -20.16
CA SER A 39 8.28 -15.00 -20.93
C SER A 39 7.77 -13.80 -20.17
N THR A 40 8.62 -12.79 -19.99
CA THR A 40 8.29 -11.55 -19.29
C THR A 40 7.78 -10.50 -20.27
N VAL A 41 6.49 -10.18 -20.17
CA VAL A 41 5.75 -9.31 -21.09
C VAL A 41 5.76 -7.85 -20.58
N LEU A 42 6.92 -7.19 -20.70
CA LEU A 42 7.16 -5.84 -20.16
C LEU A 42 7.74 -4.91 -21.24
N GLY A 43 7.88 -3.62 -20.87
CA GLY A 43 8.47 -2.59 -21.72
C GLY A 43 7.49 -1.99 -22.76
N SER A 44 8.00 -1.58 -23.92
CA SER A 44 7.20 -1.00 -25.01
C SER A 44 6.23 -2.00 -25.62
N ALA A 45 5.20 -1.53 -26.33
CA ALA A 45 4.25 -2.42 -27.02
C ALA A 45 4.95 -3.42 -27.95
N LYS A 46 5.98 -2.98 -28.70
CA LYS A 46 6.77 -3.85 -29.58
C LYS A 46 7.51 -4.96 -28.80
N GLN A 47 8.08 -4.65 -27.64
CA GLN A 47 8.74 -5.61 -26.78
C GLN A 47 7.75 -6.61 -26.19
N ARG A 48 6.59 -6.15 -25.74
CA ARG A 48 5.52 -7.01 -25.21
C ARG A 48 5.01 -7.99 -26.27
N ILE A 49 4.76 -7.51 -27.50
CA ILE A 49 4.33 -8.39 -28.62
C ILE A 49 5.41 -9.45 -28.91
N LYS A 50 6.68 -9.06 -28.95
CA LYS A 50 7.79 -10.02 -29.11
C LYS A 50 7.79 -11.08 -28.01
N ALA A 51 7.61 -10.68 -26.77
CA ALA A 51 7.55 -11.59 -25.63
C ALA A 51 6.33 -12.54 -25.69
N LEU A 52 5.16 -12.05 -26.10
CA LEU A 52 3.95 -12.87 -26.31
C LEU A 52 4.11 -13.91 -27.43
N ASN A 53 4.89 -13.59 -28.45
CA ASN A 53 5.18 -14.50 -29.57
C ASN A 53 6.32 -15.48 -29.25
N THR A 54 7.04 -15.32 -28.14
CA THR A 54 8.05 -16.27 -27.69
C THR A 54 7.34 -17.47 -27.02
N PRO A 55 7.56 -18.70 -27.49
CA PRO A 55 6.93 -19.88 -26.89
C PRO A 55 7.31 -20.06 -25.43
N ALA A 56 6.34 -19.99 -24.54
CA ALA A 56 6.48 -20.15 -23.10
C ALA A 56 5.27 -20.86 -22.48
N ASP A 57 5.44 -21.40 -21.31
CA ASP A 57 4.40 -22.06 -20.51
C ASP A 57 3.76 -21.05 -19.53
N VAL A 58 4.58 -20.11 -19.06
CA VAL A 58 4.19 -19.04 -18.12
C VAL A 58 4.55 -17.68 -18.72
N TYR A 59 3.55 -16.80 -18.83
CA TYR A 59 3.73 -15.41 -19.26
C TYR A 59 3.51 -14.49 -18.05
N ILE A 60 4.41 -13.53 -17.84
CA ILE A 60 4.37 -12.63 -16.68
C ILE A 60 4.20 -11.20 -17.18
N ILE A 61 3.13 -10.53 -16.75
CA ILE A 61 2.82 -9.15 -17.14
C ILE A 61 2.57 -8.26 -15.93
N ASN A 62 2.90 -6.97 -16.06
CA ASN A 62 2.51 -6.04 -15.00
C ASN A 62 1.03 -5.64 -15.12
N ARG A 63 0.38 -5.48 -13.96
CA ARG A 63 -1.06 -5.20 -13.83
C ARG A 63 -1.55 -3.99 -14.63
N ASP A 64 -0.68 -3.00 -14.89
CA ASP A 64 -1.07 -1.79 -15.62
C ASP A 64 -1.24 -2.03 -17.12
N ASN A 65 -0.69 -3.11 -17.63
CA ASN A 65 -0.82 -3.53 -19.03
C ASN A 65 -1.96 -4.54 -19.27
N VAL A 66 -2.76 -4.88 -18.28
CA VAL A 66 -3.87 -5.85 -18.44
C VAL A 66 -4.89 -5.38 -19.46
N VAL A 67 -5.29 -4.10 -19.42
CA VAL A 67 -6.25 -3.52 -20.38
C VAL A 67 -5.70 -3.67 -21.81
N TRP A 68 -4.44 -3.29 -22.02
CA TRP A 68 -3.78 -3.44 -23.32
C TRP A 68 -3.72 -4.90 -23.78
N LEU A 69 -3.46 -5.84 -22.89
CA LEU A 69 -3.38 -7.27 -23.22
C LEU A 69 -4.73 -7.82 -23.66
N VAL A 70 -5.80 -7.44 -22.94
CA VAL A 70 -7.17 -7.83 -23.29
C VAL A 70 -7.56 -7.24 -24.65
N ASP A 71 -7.28 -5.98 -24.90
CA ASP A 71 -7.53 -5.32 -26.18
C ASP A 71 -6.73 -5.95 -27.34
N TYR A 72 -5.51 -6.43 -27.06
CA TYR A 72 -4.66 -7.08 -28.04
C TYR A 72 -5.22 -8.45 -28.49
N TYR A 73 -5.64 -9.29 -27.54
CA TYR A 73 -6.14 -10.63 -27.87
C TYR A 73 -7.65 -10.68 -28.14
N LYS A 74 -8.41 -9.81 -27.51
CA LYS A 74 -9.90 -9.84 -27.60
C LYS A 74 -10.43 -11.25 -27.37
N ASN A 75 -11.22 -11.77 -28.33
CA ASN A 75 -11.81 -13.12 -28.25
C ASN A 75 -10.79 -14.25 -28.52
N ALA A 76 -9.58 -13.95 -28.95
CA ALA A 76 -8.53 -14.94 -29.18
C ALA A 76 -7.65 -15.18 -27.93
N TRP A 77 -8.23 -15.04 -26.75
CA TRP A 77 -7.53 -15.20 -25.47
C TRP A 77 -6.85 -16.56 -25.33
N PRO A 78 -5.50 -16.62 -25.18
CA PRO A 78 -4.78 -17.89 -25.26
C PRO A 78 -4.46 -18.52 -23.90
N PHE A 79 -4.78 -17.86 -22.77
CA PHE A 79 -4.35 -18.30 -21.45
C PHE A 79 -5.46 -19.08 -20.75
N ASP A 80 -5.20 -20.34 -20.45
CA ASP A 80 -6.13 -21.21 -19.72
C ASP A 80 -6.25 -20.84 -18.25
N MET A 81 -5.13 -20.39 -17.66
CA MET A 81 -5.05 -20.01 -16.24
C MET A 81 -4.52 -18.60 -16.10
N VAL A 82 -5.14 -17.85 -15.21
CA VAL A 82 -4.67 -16.50 -14.81
C VAL A 82 -4.42 -16.48 -13.32
N VAL A 83 -3.23 -16.04 -12.93
CA VAL A 83 -2.84 -15.79 -11.53
C VAL A 83 -2.69 -14.30 -11.35
N CYS A 84 -3.46 -13.73 -10.44
CA CYS A 84 -3.36 -12.31 -10.09
C CYS A 84 -2.65 -12.17 -8.76
N ASP A 85 -1.43 -11.68 -8.79
CA ASP A 85 -0.67 -11.30 -7.61
C ASP A 85 -1.06 -9.88 -7.16
N GLU A 86 -1.19 -9.67 -5.87
CA GLU A 86 -1.83 -8.49 -5.28
C GLU A 86 -3.25 -8.28 -5.82
N PHE A 87 -4.09 -9.30 -5.62
CA PHE A 87 -5.45 -9.33 -6.16
C PHE A 87 -6.34 -8.19 -5.65
N SER A 88 -6.03 -7.63 -4.49
CA SER A 88 -6.63 -6.39 -3.97
C SER A 88 -6.56 -5.22 -4.96
N SER A 89 -5.66 -5.26 -5.93
CA SER A 89 -5.58 -4.27 -7.02
C SER A 89 -6.82 -4.28 -7.94
N PHE A 90 -7.65 -5.30 -7.89
CA PHE A 90 -8.91 -5.44 -8.65
C PHE A 90 -10.16 -5.15 -7.80
N LYS A 91 -10.02 -4.61 -6.60
CA LYS A 91 -11.12 -4.32 -5.66
C LYS A 91 -12.15 -3.30 -6.16
N ASN A 92 -11.78 -2.41 -7.09
CA ASN A 92 -12.69 -1.42 -7.63
C ASN A 92 -13.36 -1.91 -8.91
N HIS A 93 -14.67 -2.20 -8.84
CA HIS A 93 -15.50 -2.67 -9.96
C HIS A 93 -15.63 -1.68 -11.13
N GLN A 94 -15.40 -0.40 -10.89
CA GLN A 94 -15.43 0.63 -11.93
C GLN A 94 -14.11 0.78 -12.68
N SER A 95 -13.01 0.22 -12.15
CA SER A 95 -11.69 0.36 -12.74
C SER A 95 -11.63 -0.31 -14.12
N LYS A 96 -10.91 0.31 -15.06
CA LYS A 96 -10.67 -0.26 -16.39
C LYS A 96 -10.06 -1.65 -16.33
N ARG A 97 -9.19 -1.88 -15.36
CA ARG A 97 -8.50 -3.16 -15.13
C ARG A 97 -9.49 -4.27 -14.74
N PHE A 98 -10.39 -3.99 -13.80
CA PHE A 98 -11.44 -4.94 -13.42
C PHE A 98 -12.33 -5.27 -14.61
N LYS A 99 -12.86 -4.25 -15.31
CA LYS A 99 -13.74 -4.43 -16.48
C LYS A 99 -13.09 -5.25 -17.59
N ALA A 100 -11.80 -4.99 -17.86
CA ALA A 100 -11.06 -5.75 -18.87
C ALA A 100 -10.93 -7.23 -18.46
N LEU A 101 -10.54 -7.54 -17.21
CA LEU A 101 -10.41 -8.92 -16.79
C LEU A 101 -11.77 -9.64 -16.71
N ALA A 102 -12.82 -8.95 -16.27
CA ALA A 102 -14.18 -9.47 -16.23
C ALA A 102 -14.72 -9.83 -17.62
N SER A 103 -14.41 -9.01 -18.65
CA SER A 103 -14.89 -9.27 -20.02
C SER A 103 -14.31 -10.54 -20.65
N ILE A 104 -13.11 -10.96 -20.23
CA ILE A 104 -12.48 -12.19 -20.74
C ILE A 104 -12.61 -13.39 -19.79
N LYS A 105 -13.25 -13.19 -18.64
CA LYS A 105 -13.41 -14.26 -17.63
C LYS A 105 -14.02 -15.55 -18.21
N PRO A 106 -15.02 -15.52 -19.12
CA PRO A 106 -15.56 -16.72 -19.74
C PRO A 106 -14.54 -17.57 -20.51
N HIS A 107 -13.42 -16.96 -20.96
CA HIS A 107 -12.35 -17.67 -21.68
C HIS A 107 -11.26 -18.22 -20.73
N ILE A 108 -11.34 -17.95 -19.42
CA ILE A 108 -10.36 -18.38 -18.42
C ILE A 108 -10.89 -19.63 -17.70
N LYS A 109 -10.21 -20.78 -17.86
CA LYS A 109 -10.58 -22.02 -17.18
C LYS A 109 -10.34 -21.93 -15.66
N LYS A 110 -9.25 -21.27 -15.23
CA LYS A 110 -8.88 -21.15 -13.83
C LYS A 110 -8.35 -19.75 -13.53
N LEU A 111 -8.94 -19.09 -12.52
CA LEU A 111 -8.42 -17.82 -12.00
C LEU A 111 -8.03 -18.01 -10.54
N VAL A 112 -6.83 -17.57 -10.20
CA VAL A 112 -6.28 -17.57 -8.83
C VAL A 112 -5.94 -16.15 -8.43
N GLY A 113 -6.43 -15.71 -7.29
CA GLY A 113 -6.09 -14.42 -6.70
C GLY A 113 -5.24 -14.59 -5.44
N LEU A 114 -4.08 -13.94 -5.40
CA LEU A 114 -3.17 -13.91 -4.25
C LEU A 114 -3.20 -12.51 -3.65
N THR A 115 -3.47 -12.39 -2.36
CA THR A 115 -3.46 -11.10 -1.67
C THR A 115 -3.22 -11.26 -0.18
N GLY A 116 -2.41 -10.40 0.40
CA GLY A 116 -2.23 -10.32 1.85
C GLY A 116 -3.31 -9.48 2.56
N THR A 117 -4.06 -8.66 1.82
CA THR A 117 -5.09 -7.74 2.33
C THR A 117 -6.29 -7.72 1.39
N PRO A 118 -7.20 -8.71 1.48
CA PRO A 118 -8.31 -8.83 0.52
C PRO A 118 -9.33 -7.69 0.61
N SER A 119 -9.49 -7.08 1.78
CA SER A 119 -10.48 -6.01 2.02
C SER A 119 -9.88 -4.82 2.77
N PRO A 120 -8.92 -4.10 2.17
CA PRO A 120 -8.16 -3.06 2.88
C PRO A 120 -9.02 -1.85 3.29
N ASN A 121 -10.13 -1.58 2.58
CA ASN A 121 -11.06 -0.50 2.91
C ASN A 121 -12.41 -1.03 3.42
N GLY A 122 -12.49 -2.30 3.76
CA GLY A 122 -13.71 -2.95 4.26
C GLY A 122 -14.30 -3.98 3.30
N LEU A 123 -15.38 -4.63 3.74
CA LEU A 123 -15.98 -5.78 3.05
C LEU A 123 -16.50 -5.48 1.64
N LEU A 124 -16.78 -4.22 1.30
CA LEU A 124 -17.19 -3.83 -0.06
C LEU A 124 -16.12 -4.16 -1.11
N ASP A 125 -14.84 -4.12 -0.72
CA ASP A 125 -13.72 -4.43 -1.61
C ASP A 125 -13.72 -5.91 -2.07
N LEU A 126 -14.39 -6.80 -1.35
CA LEU A 126 -14.41 -8.24 -1.67
C LEU A 126 -15.24 -8.56 -2.90
N TRP A 127 -16.33 -7.81 -3.14
CA TRP A 127 -17.25 -8.16 -4.23
C TRP A 127 -16.55 -8.29 -5.58
N SER A 128 -15.76 -7.31 -5.96
CA SER A 128 -15.06 -7.31 -7.26
C SER A 128 -14.11 -8.49 -7.41
N GLN A 129 -13.40 -8.82 -6.35
CA GLN A 129 -12.45 -9.92 -6.34
C GLN A 129 -13.19 -11.27 -6.46
N VAL A 130 -14.20 -11.48 -5.64
CA VAL A 130 -15.01 -12.71 -5.68
C VAL A 130 -15.76 -12.84 -7.01
N TYR A 131 -16.29 -11.73 -7.57
CA TYR A 131 -16.92 -11.73 -8.89
C TYR A 131 -15.97 -12.23 -9.99
N LEU A 132 -14.70 -11.84 -9.99
CA LEU A 132 -13.71 -12.35 -10.94
C LEU A 132 -13.44 -13.85 -10.77
N LEU A 133 -13.62 -14.42 -9.57
CA LEU A 133 -13.45 -15.85 -9.32
C LEU A 133 -14.67 -16.66 -9.80
N ASP A 134 -15.90 -16.18 -9.53
CA ASP A 134 -17.12 -16.98 -9.66
C ASP A 134 -18.26 -16.34 -10.46
N GLU A 135 -18.05 -15.17 -11.07
CA GLU A 135 -19.03 -14.43 -11.88
C GLU A 135 -20.31 -14.06 -11.09
N GLY A 136 -20.13 -13.78 -9.80
CA GLY A 136 -21.20 -13.29 -8.92
C GLY A 136 -22.10 -14.38 -8.32
N LYS A 137 -21.70 -15.64 -8.40
CA LYS A 137 -22.51 -16.77 -7.89
C LYS A 137 -22.70 -16.73 -6.37
N ARG A 138 -21.68 -16.29 -5.60
CA ARG A 138 -21.72 -16.31 -4.13
C ARG A 138 -22.19 -15.01 -3.52
N LEU A 139 -21.65 -13.88 -3.97
CA LEU A 139 -21.93 -12.60 -3.31
C LEU A 139 -23.03 -11.78 -3.98
N SER A 140 -23.24 -11.90 -5.26
CA SER A 140 -24.34 -11.33 -6.07
C SER A 140 -23.89 -11.06 -7.49
N PRO A 141 -24.76 -11.07 -8.48
CA PRO A 141 -24.40 -10.80 -9.88
C PRO A 141 -24.00 -9.35 -10.14
N SER A 142 -24.31 -8.41 -9.24
CA SER A 142 -23.89 -7.00 -9.38
C SER A 142 -23.42 -6.41 -8.06
N TYR A 143 -22.50 -5.46 -8.16
CA TYR A 143 -22.01 -4.69 -7.01
C TYR A 143 -23.13 -4.01 -6.21
N TYR A 144 -24.09 -3.42 -6.92
CA TYR A 144 -25.21 -2.70 -6.29
C TYR A 144 -26.14 -3.66 -5.53
N SER A 145 -26.40 -4.85 -6.08
CA SER A 145 -27.19 -5.87 -5.39
C SER A 145 -26.46 -6.36 -4.13
N PHE A 146 -25.16 -6.60 -4.20
CA PHE A 146 -24.34 -6.95 -3.04
C PHE A 146 -24.38 -5.85 -1.98
N ARG A 147 -24.13 -4.61 -2.39
CA ARG A 147 -24.13 -3.47 -1.46
C ARG A 147 -25.50 -3.32 -0.77
N ASN A 148 -26.58 -3.38 -1.52
CA ASN A 148 -27.94 -3.22 -0.96
C ASN A 148 -28.34 -4.37 -0.04
N ALA A 149 -27.86 -5.58 -0.30
CA ALA A 149 -28.17 -6.76 0.54
C ALA A 149 -27.43 -6.71 1.88
N TYR A 150 -26.16 -6.29 1.89
CA TYR A 150 -25.28 -6.45 3.03
C TYR A 150 -24.91 -5.16 3.75
N PHE A 151 -25.23 -3.99 3.20
CA PHE A 151 -24.84 -2.70 3.77
C PHE A 151 -26.01 -1.75 3.92
N GLU A 152 -25.86 -0.82 4.84
CA GLU A 152 -26.77 0.31 5.05
C GLU A 152 -26.05 1.59 4.67
N GLY A 153 -26.70 2.38 3.80
CA GLY A 153 -26.22 3.71 3.44
C GLY A 153 -26.53 4.75 4.51
N ASP A 154 -25.70 5.77 4.63
CA ASP A 154 -26.05 6.98 5.37
C ASP A 154 -27.17 7.76 4.64
N TYR A 155 -27.73 8.76 5.32
CA TYR A 155 -28.82 9.58 4.76
C TYR A 155 -28.48 10.23 3.42
N MET A 156 -27.18 10.51 3.19
CA MET A 156 -26.68 11.12 1.95
C MET A 156 -26.30 10.08 0.87
N GLY A 157 -26.28 8.78 1.20
CA GLY A 157 -25.95 7.70 0.27
C GLY A 157 -24.47 7.61 -0.14
N PHE A 158 -23.58 8.30 0.58
CA PHE A 158 -22.15 8.29 0.28
C PHE A 158 -21.36 7.26 1.08
N ASN A 159 -21.79 6.97 2.32
CA ASN A 159 -21.11 6.02 3.19
C ASN A 159 -21.99 4.80 3.43
N TYR A 160 -21.36 3.63 3.41
CA TYR A 160 -22.02 2.35 3.61
C TYR A 160 -21.39 1.59 4.76
N LYS A 161 -22.19 1.21 5.77
CA LYS A 161 -21.77 0.38 6.90
C LYS A 161 -22.31 -1.02 6.74
N PRO A 162 -21.53 -2.07 7.07
CA PRO A 162 -22.02 -3.44 7.02
C PRO A 162 -23.16 -3.61 8.03
N ARG A 163 -24.22 -4.34 7.63
CA ARG A 163 -25.32 -4.73 8.53
C ARG A 163 -24.81 -5.72 9.57
N LYS A 164 -25.57 -5.88 10.64
CA LYS A 164 -25.30 -6.91 11.65
C LYS A 164 -25.19 -8.29 10.98
N PHE A 165 -24.12 -9.02 11.30
CA PHE A 165 -23.80 -10.34 10.74
C PHE A 165 -23.23 -10.38 9.31
N THR A 166 -23.16 -9.29 8.56
CA THR A 166 -22.61 -9.25 7.19
C THR A 166 -21.25 -9.93 7.09
N GLN A 167 -20.33 -9.66 8.01
CA GLN A 167 -19.00 -10.26 7.98
C GLN A 167 -19.05 -11.79 8.04
N LYS A 168 -19.86 -12.34 8.93
CA LYS A 168 -20.04 -13.78 9.08
C LYS A 168 -20.63 -14.40 7.82
N GLU A 169 -21.72 -13.84 7.32
CA GLU A 169 -22.43 -14.35 6.13
C GLU A 169 -21.55 -14.31 4.87
N VAL A 170 -20.83 -13.21 4.65
CA VAL A 170 -19.91 -13.07 3.50
C VAL A 170 -18.77 -14.09 3.62
N THR A 171 -18.16 -14.23 4.80
CA THR A 171 -17.08 -15.19 5.03
C THR A 171 -17.53 -16.63 4.79
N GLU A 172 -18.69 -17.01 5.30
CA GLU A 172 -19.26 -18.36 5.09
C GLU A 172 -19.49 -18.65 3.60
N LYS A 173 -20.03 -17.68 2.85
CA LYS A 173 -20.32 -17.85 1.41
C LYS A 173 -19.10 -18.03 0.53
N ILE A 174 -17.95 -17.49 0.93
CA ILE A 174 -16.71 -17.59 0.13
C ILE A 174 -15.73 -18.64 0.66
N SER A 175 -16.04 -19.29 1.76
CA SER A 175 -15.13 -20.21 2.47
C SER A 175 -14.66 -21.39 1.63
N ASP A 176 -15.47 -21.84 0.66
CA ASP A 176 -15.15 -22.94 -0.23
C ASP A 176 -14.21 -22.58 -1.39
N ILE A 177 -14.02 -21.29 -1.66
CA ILE A 177 -13.11 -20.80 -2.72
C ILE A 177 -11.96 -19.94 -2.20
N CYS A 178 -11.96 -19.62 -0.91
CA CYS A 178 -10.95 -18.76 -0.28
C CYS A 178 -10.23 -19.51 0.84
N ILE A 179 -8.91 -19.46 0.82
CA ILE A 179 -8.06 -19.97 1.90
C ILE A 179 -7.38 -18.76 2.56
N SER A 180 -7.56 -18.62 3.87
CA SER A 180 -6.84 -17.64 4.66
C SER A 180 -5.68 -18.31 5.38
N MET A 181 -4.47 -17.84 5.12
CA MET A 181 -3.24 -18.30 5.77
C MET A 181 -2.61 -17.10 6.48
N LYS A 182 -2.57 -17.14 7.79
CA LYS A 182 -1.84 -16.14 8.58
C LYS A 182 -0.40 -16.60 8.74
N ALA A 183 0.55 -15.66 8.57
CA ALA A 183 1.96 -15.97 8.76
C ALA A 183 2.23 -16.54 10.16
N ASP A 184 1.56 -16.01 11.18
CA ASP A 184 1.71 -16.43 12.58
C ASP A 184 1.25 -17.88 12.83
N ASP A 185 0.38 -18.44 11.97
CA ASP A 185 -0.10 -19.82 12.10
C ASP A 185 0.92 -20.85 11.56
N TYR A 186 1.85 -20.42 10.69
CA TYR A 186 2.77 -21.31 9.96
C TYR A 186 4.24 -20.94 10.10
N LEU A 187 4.56 -19.71 10.49
CA LEU A 187 5.92 -19.18 10.58
C LEU A 187 6.23 -18.76 12.02
N GLN A 188 7.35 -19.23 12.55
CA GLN A 188 7.92 -18.69 13.78
C GLN A 188 8.64 -17.38 13.45
N LEU A 189 7.90 -16.29 13.36
CA LEU A 189 8.49 -14.96 13.17
C LEU A 189 8.95 -14.40 14.52
N PRO A 190 10.07 -13.67 14.56
CA PRO A 190 10.46 -12.92 15.74
C PRO A 190 9.37 -11.91 16.14
N GLU A 191 9.36 -11.53 17.41
CA GLU A 191 8.45 -10.51 17.91
C GLU A 191 8.56 -9.20 17.11
N CYS A 192 7.44 -8.56 16.86
CA CYS A 192 7.37 -7.24 16.21
C CYS A 192 6.68 -6.26 17.17
N THR A 193 7.37 -5.16 17.50
CA THR A 193 6.86 -4.15 18.43
C THR A 193 6.83 -2.77 17.83
N ASP A 194 5.74 -2.05 18.12
CA ASP A 194 5.60 -0.64 17.78
C ASP A 194 6.17 0.23 18.90
N ASN A 195 6.99 1.22 18.55
CA ASN A 195 7.53 2.23 19.42
C ASN A 195 7.10 3.61 18.93
N ILE A 196 6.29 4.33 19.70
CA ILE A 196 5.90 5.70 19.37
C ILE A 196 6.88 6.65 19.99
N ILE A 197 7.51 7.47 19.15
CA ILE A 197 8.40 8.53 19.54
C ILE A 197 7.63 9.85 19.37
N PRO A 198 7.21 10.47 20.48
CA PRO A 198 6.47 11.73 20.42
C PRO A 198 7.42 12.87 20.02
N VAL A 199 7.05 13.59 18.98
CA VAL A 199 7.74 14.81 18.56
C VAL A 199 6.97 16.00 19.10
N VAL A 200 7.63 16.87 19.85
CA VAL A 200 7.04 18.09 20.41
C VAL A 200 7.47 19.27 19.54
N LEU A 201 6.49 20.04 19.07
CA LEU A 201 6.77 21.27 18.34
C LEU A 201 7.26 22.34 19.32
N ASP A 202 8.24 23.14 18.90
CA ASP A 202 8.56 24.37 19.63
C ASP A 202 7.40 25.39 19.49
N SER A 203 7.39 26.41 20.35
CA SER A 203 6.30 27.40 20.41
C SER A 203 6.08 28.15 19.07
N LYS A 204 7.11 28.30 18.25
CA LYS A 204 7.02 28.96 16.94
C LYS A 204 6.40 28.01 15.91
N ALA A 205 6.86 26.77 15.88
CA ALA A 205 6.36 25.74 15.01
C ALA A 205 4.89 25.39 15.34
N GLU A 206 4.55 25.30 16.63
CA GLU A 206 3.19 25.06 17.08
C GLU A 206 2.24 26.18 16.64
N LYS A 207 2.61 27.44 16.85
CA LYS A 207 1.82 28.58 16.37
C LYS A 207 1.65 28.57 14.85
N ALA A 208 2.70 28.28 14.11
CA ALA A 208 2.64 28.20 12.65
C ALA A 208 1.70 27.06 12.21
N TYR A 209 1.79 25.88 12.83
CA TYR A 209 0.90 24.74 12.55
C TYR A 209 -0.55 25.10 12.82
N LEU A 210 -0.88 25.62 14.01
CA LEU A 210 -2.23 25.99 14.41
C LEU A 210 -2.80 27.09 13.52
N GLN A 211 -2.00 28.08 13.13
CA GLN A 211 -2.46 29.13 12.22
C GLN A 211 -2.82 28.56 10.85
N MET A 212 -1.95 27.72 10.26
CA MET A 212 -2.21 27.14 8.96
C MET A 212 -3.37 26.13 9.00
N GLU A 213 -3.55 25.41 10.13
CA GLU A 213 -4.74 24.55 10.33
C GLU A 213 -6.02 25.38 10.35
N ARG A 214 -6.02 26.53 11.03
CA ARG A 214 -7.18 27.46 11.07
C ARG A 214 -7.49 28.07 9.71
N ASP A 215 -6.47 28.56 9.01
CA ASP A 215 -6.62 29.19 7.71
C ASP A 215 -7.19 28.20 6.69
N ALA A 216 -6.67 27.00 6.68
CA ALA A 216 -7.14 25.94 5.79
C ALA A 216 -8.55 25.43 6.14
N VAL A 217 -8.94 25.49 7.41
CA VAL A 217 -10.31 25.19 7.85
C VAL A 217 -11.28 26.29 7.39
N LEU A 218 -10.89 27.56 7.51
CA LEU A 218 -11.69 28.70 7.07
C LEU A 218 -11.86 28.72 5.54
N GLU A 219 -10.83 28.33 4.78
CA GLU A 219 -10.89 28.21 3.32
C GLU A 219 -11.95 27.19 2.88
N ILE A 220 -12.01 26.03 3.55
CA ILE A 220 -13.01 24.98 3.28
C ILE A 220 -14.42 25.41 3.74
N GLU A 221 -14.56 26.20 4.80
CA GLU A 221 -15.84 26.65 5.31
C GLU A 221 -16.55 27.67 4.39
N ASN A 222 -15.79 28.39 3.58
CA ASN A 222 -16.33 29.28 2.55
C ASN A 222 -16.93 28.50 1.36
N GLU A 223 -16.69 27.20 1.26
CA GLU A 223 -17.36 26.31 0.32
C GLU A 223 -18.63 25.77 1.00
N ASP A 224 -19.78 25.90 0.37
CA ASP A 224 -21.11 25.45 0.89
C ASP A 224 -21.17 23.97 1.27
N TYR A 225 -20.15 23.19 0.90
CA TYR A 225 -20.06 21.75 1.16
C TYR A 225 -18.59 21.24 1.22
N ILE A 226 -18.23 20.59 2.34
CA ILE A 226 -16.95 19.91 2.47
C ILE A 226 -17.05 18.55 1.76
N ASP A 227 -16.51 18.45 0.56
CA ASP A 227 -16.42 17.18 -0.12
C ASP A 227 -15.21 16.34 0.36
N ALA A 228 -15.20 15.05 -0.01
CA ALA A 228 -14.11 14.14 0.38
C ALA A 228 -12.76 14.52 -0.25
N THR A 229 -12.77 15.25 -1.37
CA THR A 229 -11.56 15.66 -2.11
C THR A 229 -10.87 16.81 -1.41
N SER A 230 -11.63 17.86 -1.03
CA SER A 230 -11.14 19.00 -0.26
C SER A 230 -10.61 18.56 1.11
N ALA A 231 -11.32 17.66 1.80
CA ALA A 231 -10.89 17.08 3.06
C ALA A 231 -9.58 16.27 2.94
N ALA A 232 -9.40 15.51 1.87
CA ALA A 232 -8.17 14.76 1.62
C ALA A 232 -6.98 15.68 1.29
N ALA A 233 -7.21 16.74 0.51
CA ALA A 233 -6.19 17.73 0.18
C ALA A 233 -5.71 18.47 1.45
N LEU A 234 -6.65 18.96 2.28
CA LEU A 234 -6.33 19.57 3.57
C LEU A 234 -5.57 18.62 4.48
N SER A 235 -6.05 17.40 4.63
CA SER A 235 -5.37 16.40 5.46
C SER A 235 -3.94 16.15 5.00
N THR A 236 -3.70 16.13 3.68
CA THR A 236 -2.36 15.99 3.11
C THR A 236 -1.49 17.19 3.45
N LYS A 237 -2.00 18.42 3.33
CA LYS A 237 -1.27 19.66 3.67
C LYS A 237 -0.89 19.70 5.16
N LEU A 238 -1.81 19.30 6.04
CA LEU A 238 -1.54 19.21 7.48
C LEU A 238 -0.50 18.14 7.84
N LEU A 239 -0.43 17.02 7.11
CA LEU A 239 0.63 16.03 7.29
C LEU A 239 1.99 16.53 6.80
N GLN A 240 2.04 17.32 5.72
CA GLN A 240 3.26 17.99 5.29
C GLN A 240 3.78 18.92 6.39
N LEU A 241 2.91 19.74 6.97
CA LEU A 241 3.25 20.62 8.08
C LEU A 241 3.73 19.87 9.31
N ALA A 242 3.08 18.76 9.68
CA ALA A 242 3.53 17.90 10.79
C ALA A 242 4.93 17.34 10.56
N ASN A 243 5.33 17.12 9.29
CA ASN A 243 6.69 16.73 8.92
C ASN A 243 7.67 17.94 8.87
N GLY A 244 7.17 19.17 8.92
CA GLY A 244 7.95 20.40 9.06
C GLY A 244 8.22 21.16 7.78
N ALA A 245 7.55 20.84 6.66
CA ALA A 245 7.61 21.63 5.43
C ALA A 245 6.31 21.47 4.65
N VAL A 246 5.98 22.41 3.77
CA VAL A 246 4.76 22.40 2.95
C VAL A 246 5.08 22.87 1.52
N TYR A 247 4.32 22.37 0.54
CA TYR A 247 4.34 22.89 -0.82
C TYR A 247 3.35 24.04 -0.95
N ASP A 248 3.77 25.10 -1.65
CA ASP A 248 2.86 26.13 -2.15
C ASP A 248 2.18 25.68 -3.48
N GLU A 249 1.41 26.57 -4.09
CA GLU A 249 0.72 26.36 -5.36
C GLU A 249 1.67 26.05 -6.52
N ASP A 250 2.87 26.67 -6.52
CA ASP A 250 3.93 26.46 -7.51
C ASP A 250 4.79 25.22 -7.20
N ARG A 251 4.43 24.44 -6.17
CA ARG A 251 5.19 23.30 -5.65
C ARG A 251 6.58 23.64 -5.09
N THR A 252 6.79 24.90 -4.71
CA THR A 252 7.99 25.30 -3.97
C THR A 252 7.88 24.81 -2.53
N VAL A 253 8.99 24.34 -1.97
CA VAL A 253 9.03 23.81 -0.59
C VAL A 253 9.31 24.95 0.38
N HIS A 254 8.45 25.12 1.36
CA HIS A 254 8.63 26.03 2.48
C HIS A 254 8.92 25.24 3.75
N GLU A 255 10.15 25.33 4.27
CA GLU A 255 10.53 24.72 5.55
C GLU A 255 9.94 25.55 6.70
N ILE A 256 9.19 24.90 7.60
CA ILE A 256 8.48 25.54 8.73
C ILE A 256 9.23 25.27 10.05
N HIS A 257 9.61 24.00 10.29
CA HIS A 257 10.34 23.57 11.48
C HIS A 257 11.18 22.33 11.24
N ASN A 258 12.14 22.06 12.14
CA ASN A 258 13.02 20.90 12.07
C ASN A 258 12.80 19.88 13.20
N CYS A 259 11.76 20.06 14.05
CA CYS A 259 11.55 19.22 15.23
C CYS A 259 11.53 17.72 14.91
N LYS A 260 10.91 17.32 13.78
CA LYS A 260 10.85 15.92 13.37
C LYS A 260 12.19 15.41 12.82
N ILE A 261 12.97 16.26 12.16
CA ILE A 261 14.34 15.93 11.71
C ILE A 261 15.25 15.75 12.93
N GLU A 262 15.14 16.58 13.95
CA GLU A 262 15.90 16.50 15.19
C GLU A 262 15.57 15.19 15.92
N ALA A 263 14.29 14.87 16.11
CA ALA A 263 13.84 13.62 16.70
C ALA A 263 14.31 12.37 15.90
N PHE A 264 14.36 12.48 14.57
CA PHE A 264 14.92 11.43 13.72
C PHE A 264 16.40 11.20 14.00
N MET A 265 17.18 12.29 14.07
CA MET A 265 18.63 12.21 14.33
C MET A 265 18.91 11.67 15.74
N GLU A 266 18.17 12.10 16.75
CA GLU A 266 18.26 11.56 18.12
C GLU A 266 17.92 10.05 18.14
N THR A 267 16.92 9.63 17.39
CA THR A 267 16.56 8.21 17.28
C THR A 267 17.71 7.41 16.67
N LEU A 268 18.35 7.90 15.59
CA LEU A 268 19.49 7.21 14.98
C LEU A 268 20.68 7.11 15.96
N GLU A 269 20.95 8.15 16.75
CA GLU A 269 21.99 8.13 17.75
C GLU A 269 21.72 7.07 18.83
N GLN A 270 20.48 6.98 19.33
CA GLN A 270 20.05 5.96 20.28
C GLN A 270 20.20 4.54 19.74
N LEU A 271 20.06 4.35 18.43
CA LEU A 271 20.23 3.05 17.79
C LEU A 271 21.71 2.64 17.57
N GLN A 272 22.66 3.51 17.91
CA GLN A 272 24.11 3.20 17.98
C GLN A 272 24.65 2.53 16.72
N GLY A 273 24.29 3.03 15.55
CA GLY A 273 24.80 2.54 14.26
C GLY A 273 24.11 1.26 13.73
N LYS A 274 23.03 0.79 14.35
CA LYS A 274 22.21 -0.26 13.77
C LYS A 274 21.61 0.18 12.42
N ASN A 275 21.45 -0.76 11.52
CA ASN A 275 20.85 -0.50 10.21
C ASN A 275 19.35 -0.23 10.35
N VAL A 276 18.88 0.83 9.69
CA VAL A 276 17.52 1.33 9.80
C VAL A 276 16.88 1.52 8.44
N LEU A 277 15.71 0.92 8.22
CA LEU A 277 14.85 1.19 7.08
C LEU A 277 13.93 2.37 7.40
N VAL A 278 14.00 3.43 6.62
CA VAL A 278 13.26 4.68 6.86
C VAL A 278 12.22 4.91 5.80
N PHE A 279 10.97 5.06 6.22
CA PHE A 279 9.85 5.41 5.36
C PHE A 279 9.54 6.91 5.45
N TYR A 280 9.58 7.58 4.31
CA TYR A 280 9.18 8.97 4.14
C TYR A 280 7.94 9.07 3.24
N ASN A 281 7.16 10.14 3.36
CA ASN A 281 5.91 10.28 2.63
C ASN A 281 5.98 11.31 1.49
N PHE A 282 6.70 12.42 1.69
CA PHE A 282 6.80 13.50 0.72
C PHE A 282 8.21 13.63 0.15
N LYS A 283 8.34 14.26 -1.02
CA LYS A 283 9.66 14.50 -1.63
C LYS A 283 10.52 15.42 -0.77
N HIS A 284 9.92 16.45 -0.17
CA HIS A 284 10.64 17.33 0.76
C HIS A 284 11.13 16.60 2.02
N ASP A 285 10.43 15.54 2.49
CA ASP A 285 10.91 14.71 3.61
C ASP A 285 12.25 14.07 3.24
N TYR A 286 12.29 13.45 2.03
CA TYR A 286 13.52 12.84 1.53
C TYR A 286 14.67 13.85 1.45
N GLU A 287 14.46 15.02 0.84
CA GLU A 287 15.47 16.04 0.66
C GLU A 287 16.02 16.57 2.00
N ARG A 288 15.14 16.74 2.98
CA ARG A 288 15.51 17.17 4.34
C ARG A 288 16.25 16.10 5.13
N LEU A 289 15.78 14.84 5.03
CA LEU A 289 16.46 13.68 5.62
C LEU A 289 17.86 13.52 5.01
N GLU A 290 17.98 13.58 3.70
CA GLU A 290 19.25 13.49 2.98
C GLU A 290 20.23 14.58 3.44
N LYS A 291 19.76 15.82 3.54
CA LYS A 291 20.56 16.97 4.03
C LYS A 291 21.06 16.74 5.46
N ALA A 292 20.21 16.22 6.36
CA ALA A 292 20.56 15.92 7.74
C ALA A 292 21.58 14.76 7.83
N LEU A 293 21.41 13.70 7.08
CA LEU A 293 22.31 12.55 7.05
C LEU A 293 23.68 12.92 6.48
N LYS A 294 23.74 13.70 5.40
CA LYS A 294 24.97 14.22 4.81
C LYS A 294 25.74 15.11 5.81
N LYS A 295 25.03 16.02 6.49
CA LYS A 295 25.65 16.90 7.49
C LYS A 295 26.32 16.10 8.62
N ASN A 296 25.72 15.00 9.03
CA ASN A 296 26.23 14.15 10.11
C ASN A 296 27.11 12.99 9.63
N LYS A 297 27.47 12.94 8.33
CA LYS A 297 28.33 11.91 7.72
C LYS A 297 27.83 10.47 7.94
N ILE A 298 26.52 10.30 8.00
CA ILE A 298 25.90 8.99 8.15
C ILE A 298 25.82 8.31 6.78
N ASN A 299 26.22 7.04 6.69
CA ASN A 299 26.09 6.27 5.47
C ASN A 299 24.61 5.93 5.19
N TYR A 300 24.10 6.48 4.12
CA TYR A 300 22.70 6.27 3.70
C TYR A 300 22.60 6.03 2.21
N ARG A 301 21.48 5.44 1.79
CA ARG A 301 21.13 5.29 0.38
C ARG A 301 19.61 5.36 0.18
N LYS A 302 19.18 5.84 -0.97
CA LYS A 302 17.79 5.73 -1.43
C LYS A 302 17.61 4.42 -2.16
N LEU A 303 16.55 3.68 -1.83
CA LEU A 303 16.25 2.39 -2.44
C LEU A 303 15.64 2.57 -3.84
N GLU A 304 16.43 2.40 -4.89
CA GLU A 304 15.99 2.54 -6.29
C GLU A 304 16.30 1.29 -7.12
N THR A 305 17.41 0.61 -6.86
CA THR A 305 17.94 -0.49 -7.66
C THR A 305 17.99 -1.82 -6.90
N LYS A 306 18.25 -2.91 -7.62
CA LYS A 306 18.53 -4.24 -7.02
C LYS A 306 19.87 -4.24 -6.27
N GLU A 307 20.82 -3.42 -6.69
CA GLU A 307 22.10 -3.28 -6.01
C GLU A 307 21.95 -2.62 -4.65
N ASP A 308 21.08 -1.61 -4.54
CA ASP A 308 20.76 -1.00 -3.25
C ASP A 308 20.16 -2.00 -2.26
N GLN A 309 19.27 -2.88 -2.75
CA GLN A 309 18.70 -3.96 -1.95
C GLN A 309 19.79 -4.96 -1.50
N LYS A 310 20.70 -5.35 -2.41
CA LYS A 310 21.78 -6.26 -2.10
C LYS A 310 22.74 -5.66 -1.08
N ASP A 311 23.19 -4.42 -1.30
CA ASP A 311 24.11 -3.75 -0.38
C ASP A 311 23.49 -3.51 1.00
N TRP A 312 22.15 -3.28 1.06
CA TRP A 312 21.43 -3.25 2.32
C TRP A 312 21.47 -4.61 3.04
N ASN A 313 21.12 -5.69 2.35
CA ASN A 313 21.13 -7.03 2.93
C ASN A 313 22.54 -7.51 3.31
N ASP A 314 23.58 -7.04 2.60
CA ASP A 314 24.98 -7.26 2.93
C ASP A 314 25.47 -6.40 4.12
N GLY A 315 24.60 -5.55 4.71
CA GLY A 315 24.94 -4.69 5.87
C GLY A 315 25.83 -3.49 5.54
N LYS A 316 25.97 -3.11 4.26
CA LYS A 316 26.83 -2.00 3.81
C LYS A 316 26.19 -0.62 3.94
N ILE A 317 24.89 -0.55 4.28
CA ILE A 317 24.10 0.67 4.35
C ILE A 317 23.50 0.80 5.76
N ASN A 318 23.79 1.91 6.46
CA ASN A 318 23.23 2.15 7.79
C ASN A 318 21.80 2.68 7.73
N VAL A 319 21.47 3.56 6.79
CA VAL A 319 20.15 4.14 6.66
C VAL A 319 19.65 3.95 5.22
N LEU A 320 18.61 3.14 5.04
CA LEU A 320 17.98 2.93 3.75
C LEU A 320 16.67 3.73 3.67
N LEU A 321 16.65 4.75 2.82
CA LEU A 321 15.49 5.63 2.63
C LEU A 321 14.59 5.11 1.52
N THR A 322 13.28 5.00 1.75
CA THR A 322 12.34 4.59 0.71
C THR A 322 10.95 5.17 0.93
N HIS A 323 10.21 5.37 -0.16
CA HIS A 323 8.79 5.68 -0.10
C HIS A 323 7.98 4.36 0.03
N PRO A 324 6.95 4.29 0.90
CA PRO A 324 6.20 3.05 1.14
C PRO A 324 5.66 2.41 -0.15
N ALA A 325 5.12 3.19 -1.08
CA ALA A 325 4.61 2.67 -2.35
C ALA A 325 5.70 2.09 -3.26
N SER A 326 6.95 2.55 -3.13
CA SER A 326 8.08 2.02 -3.92
C SER A 326 8.59 0.70 -3.36
N SER A 327 8.49 0.49 -2.05
CA SER A 327 8.96 -0.71 -1.36
C SER A 327 7.86 -1.76 -1.14
N ALA A 328 6.58 -1.37 -1.29
CA ALA A 328 5.45 -2.25 -0.98
C ALA A 328 5.43 -3.55 -1.81
N TYR A 329 6.11 -3.59 -2.95
CA TYR A 329 6.02 -4.72 -3.86
C TYR A 329 7.37 -5.41 -4.11
N GLY A 330 7.45 -6.69 -3.73
CA GLY A 330 8.46 -7.64 -4.19
C GLY A 330 9.89 -7.50 -3.68
N LEU A 331 10.13 -6.70 -2.64
CA LEU A 331 11.47 -6.54 -2.07
C LEU A 331 11.67 -7.39 -0.81
N ASN A 332 12.85 -7.97 -0.66
CA ASN A 332 13.30 -8.74 0.50
C ASN A 332 14.38 -7.93 1.22
N LEU A 333 14.04 -7.33 2.37
CA LEU A 333 14.93 -6.43 3.11
C LEU A 333 15.27 -6.95 4.51
N GLN A 334 14.77 -8.15 4.87
CA GLN A 334 14.84 -8.71 6.22
C GLN A 334 16.25 -9.06 6.70
N GLU A 335 17.22 -9.21 5.79
CA GLU A 335 18.60 -9.58 6.16
C GLU A 335 19.43 -8.36 6.54
N GLY A 336 19.07 -7.15 6.05
CA GLY A 336 19.87 -5.95 6.25
C GLY A 336 19.67 -5.25 7.59
N GLY A 337 18.62 -5.57 8.34
CA GLY A 337 18.35 -4.95 9.63
C GLY A 337 17.00 -5.35 10.23
N ASN A 338 16.73 -4.83 11.43
CA ASN A 338 15.52 -5.12 12.19
C ASN A 338 14.82 -3.86 12.74
N HIS A 339 15.30 -2.66 12.40
CA HIS A 339 14.67 -1.40 12.79
C HIS A 339 14.01 -0.71 11.61
N VAL A 340 12.79 -0.25 11.81
CA VAL A 340 12.03 0.59 10.89
C VAL A 340 11.78 1.95 11.53
N ILE A 341 11.94 3.03 10.80
CA ILE A 341 11.50 4.38 11.22
C ILE A 341 10.48 4.92 10.21
N TRP A 342 9.27 5.20 10.67
CA TRP A 342 8.29 5.98 9.95
C TRP A 342 8.51 7.47 10.27
N PHE A 343 9.19 8.16 9.36
CA PHE A 343 9.38 9.61 9.45
C PHE A 343 8.09 10.35 9.06
N GLY A 344 7.46 9.94 7.97
CA GLY A 344 6.18 10.47 7.50
C GLY A 344 5.11 9.37 7.49
N LEU A 345 4.01 9.60 8.20
CA LEU A 345 2.87 8.70 8.24
C LEU A 345 1.91 8.97 7.08
N ASN A 346 1.19 7.94 6.63
CA ASN A 346 0.14 8.08 5.65
C ASN A 346 -1.10 7.24 6.03
N TRP A 347 -2.24 7.61 5.48
CA TRP A 347 -3.52 6.97 5.76
C TRP A 347 -3.69 5.56 5.18
N ASN A 348 -2.80 5.12 4.30
CA ASN A 348 -2.97 3.86 3.60
C ASN A 348 -2.48 2.68 4.44
N TYR A 349 -3.40 2.04 5.16
CA TYR A 349 -3.13 0.87 5.99
C TYR A 349 -2.52 -0.30 5.20
N GLU A 350 -2.92 -0.49 3.95
CA GLU A 350 -2.37 -1.54 3.08
C GLU A 350 -0.88 -1.30 2.82
N LEU A 351 -0.51 -0.07 2.39
CA LEU A 351 0.89 0.31 2.19
C LEU A 351 1.70 0.22 3.48
N TYR A 352 1.14 0.68 4.60
CA TYR A 352 1.77 0.59 5.92
C TYR A 352 2.09 -0.87 6.28
N THR A 353 1.12 -1.75 6.15
CA THR A 353 1.29 -3.16 6.48
C THR A 353 2.28 -3.85 5.54
N GLN A 354 2.18 -3.60 4.23
CA GLN A 354 3.09 -4.17 3.25
C GLN A 354 4.54 -3.67 3.43
N ALA A 355 4.71 -2.39 3.76
CA ALA A 355 6.02 -1.80 4.02
C ALA A 355 6.70 -2.46 5.23
N ASN A 356 5.99 -2.62 6.35
CA ASN A 356 6.52 -3.26 7.55
C ASN A 356 6.87 -4.74 7.30
N LYS A 357 6.09 -5.44 6.48
CA LYS A 357 6.39 -6.82 6.05
C LYS A 357 7.63 -6.96 5.16
N ARG A 358 8.34 -5.87 4.82
CA ARG A 358 9.65 -5.97 4.13
C ARG A 358 10.76 -6.41 5.08
N LEU A 359 10.66 -6.07 6.37
CA LEU A 359 11.57 -6.52 7.41
C LEU A 359 10.98 -7.67 8.24
N HIS A 360 9.70 -7.55 8.66
CA HIS A 360 9.03 -8.57 9.47
C HIS A 360 8.42 -9.66 8.59
N ARG A 361 9.26 -10.59 8.17
CA ARG A 361 8.88 -11.70 7.29
C ARG A 361 9.78 -12.93 7.50
N GLN A 362 9.44 -14.03 6.84
CA GLN A 362 10.25 -15.25 6.87
C GLN A 362 11.73 -14.97 6.53
N GLY A 363 12.63 -15.48 7.36
CA GLY A 363 14.08 -15.24 7.26
C GLY A 363 14.60 -14.15 8.20
N GLN A 364 13.73 -13.32 8.80
CA GLN A 364 14.13 -12.42 9.88
C GLN A 364 14.49 -13.21 11.13
N LYS A 365 15.63 -12.88 11.74
CA LYS A 365 16.17 -13.59 12.93
C LYS A 365 16.08 -12.77 14.21
N GLU A 366 15.90 -11.45 14.08
CA GLU A 366 15.88 -10.52 15.20
C GLU A 366 14.50 -9.94 15.42
N LYS A 367 14.21 -9.54 16.66
CA LYS A 367 13.00 -8.79 17.00
C LYS A 367 12.93 -7.51 16.18
N VAL A 368 11.82 -7.31 15.44
CA VAL A 368 11.61 -6.11 14.63
C VAL A 368 11.01 -5.00 15.50
N ILE A 369 11.59 -3.82 15.42
CA ILE A 369 11.10 -2.64 16.14
C ILE A 369 10.71 -1.56 15.12
N ILE A 370 9.45 -1.16 15.16
CA ILE A 370 8.89 -0.14 14.27
C ILE A 370 8.74 1.15 15.06
N HIS A 371 9.57 2.13 14.77
CA HIS A 371 9.54 3.45 15.39
C HIS A 371 8.66 4.39 14.57
N HIS A 372 7.71 5.05 15.23
CA HIS A 372 6.84 6.04 14.60
C HIS A 372 7.15 7.42 15.18
N LEU A 373 7.63 8.34 14.35
CA LEU A 373 7.79 9.74 14.74
C LEU A 373 6.43 10.43 14.63
N VAL A 374 5.81 10.70 15.76
CA VAL A 374 4.44 11.24 15.82
C VAL A 374 4.48 12.64 16.41
N THR A 375 4.19 13.64 15.60
CA THR A 375 4.13 15.03 16.05
C THR A 375 2.86 15.27 16.84
N ARG A 376 3.01 15.61 18.12
CA ARG A 376 1.90 15.81 19.07
C ARG A 376 1.03 17.00 18.68
N GLY A 377 -0.28 16.85 18.90
CA GLY A 377 -1.26 17.89 18.58
C GLY A 377 -1.53 18.06 17.09
N THR A 378 -0.96 17.21 16.24
CA THR A 378 -1.06 17.32 14.78
C THR A 378 -1.84 16.16 14.17
N ARG A 379 -1.96 16.19 12.85
CA ARG A 379 -2.61 15.14 12.04
C ARG A 379 -1.92 13.78 12.13
N ASP A 380 -0.65 13.72 12.56
CA ASP A 380 0.06 12.46 12.77
C ASP A 380 -0.63 11.56 13.82
N GLU A 381 -1.20 12.16 14.88
CA GLU A 381 -1.92 11.40 15.93
C GLU A 381 -3.17 10.73 15.36
N ASP A 382 -3.92 11.45 14.51
CA ASP A 382 -5.12 10.91 13.86
C ASP A 382 -4.77 9.73 12.93
N VAL A 383 -3.65 9.86 12.17
CA VAL A 383 -3.16 8.77 11.31
C VAL A 383 -2.78 7.55 12.15
N MET A 384 -2.05 7.74 13.25
CA MET A 384 -1.66 6.62 14.12
C MET A 384 -2.87 5.93 14.73
N GLU A 385 -3.89 6.67 15.12
CA GLU A 385 -5.12 6.08 15.64
C GLU A 385 -5.86 5.27 14.57
N ALA A 386 -5.97 5.80 13.34
CA ALA A 386 -6.58 5.09 12.20
C ALA A 386 -5.83 3.79 11.88
N LEU A 387 -4.50 3.83 11.82
CA LEU A 387 -3.67 2.66 11.57
C LEU A 387 -3.83 1.58 12.65
N ARG A 388 -3.96 1.97 13.92
CA ARG A 388 -4.19 1.04 15.05
C ARG A 388 -5.57 0.38 14.98
N ARG A 389 -6.60 1.14 14.61
CA ARG A 389 -7.98 0.62 14.50
C ARG A 389 -8.19 -0.27 13.29
N LYS A 390 -7.24 -0.28 12.35
CA LYS A 390 -7.36 -1.00 11.06
C LYS A 390 -8.61 -0.59 10.28
N GLU A 391 -9.07 0.64 10.46
CA GLU A 391 -10.29 1.16 9.86
C GLU A 391 -10.06 1.71 8.46
N GLY A 392 -11.10 1.61 7.62
CA GLY A 392 -11.10 2.17 6.27
C GLY A 392 -10.94 3.70 6.28
N VAL A 393 -9.96 4.15 5.53
CA VAL A 393 -9.34 5.48 5.60
C VAL A 393 -10.30 6.64 5.35
N GLN A 394 -11.24 6.53 4.40
CA GLN A 394 -12.04 7.67 3.97
C GLN A 394 -12.97 8.23 5.05
N ASN A 395 -13.67 7.36 5.77
CA ASN A 395 -14.60 7.80 6.80
C ASN A 395 -13.88 8.40 8.01
N TYR A 396 -12.75 7.79 8.40
CA TYR A 396 -11.98 8.27 9.54
C TYR A 396 -11.30 9.62 9.25
N VAL A 397 -10.76 9.83 8.05
CA VAL A 397 -10.19 11.13 7.62
C VAL A 397 -11.24 12.23 7.73
N LEU A 398 -12.46 11.97 7.25
CA LEU A 398 -13.53 12.95 7.26
C LEU A 398 -14.05 13.22 8.68
N GLU A 399 -14.27 12.17 9.49
CA GLU A 399 -14.76 12.31 10.87
C GLU A 399 -13.73 12.99 11.78
N SER A 400 -12.47 12.63 11.70
CA SER A 400 -11.41 13.27 12.48
C SER A 400 -11.18 14.71 12.07
N LEU A 401 -11.31 15.06 10.79
CA LEU A 401 -11.27 16.43 10.32
C LEU A 401 -12.46 17.26 10.87
N LYS A 402 -13.68 16.73 10.79
CA LYS A 402 -14.87 17.37 11.37
C LYS A 402 -14.73 17.60 12.89
N ALA A 403 -14.13 16.66 13.60
CA ALA A 403 -13.86 16.81 15.03
C ALA A 403 -12.87 17.95 15.32
N ARG A 404 -11.79 18.06 14.53
CA ARG A 404 -10.82 19.17 14.64
C ARG A 404 -11.47 20.53 14.31
N ILE A 405 -12.26 20.61 13.24
CA ILE A 405 -13.02 21.82 12.88
C ILE A 405 -13.91 22.26 14.05
N ARG A 406 -14.65 21.33 14.67
CA ARG A 406 -15.51 21.64 15.83
C ARG A 406 -14.69 22.15 17.02
N ARG A 407 -13.52 21.58 17.28
CA ARG A 407 -12.61 22.03 18.36
C ARG A 407 -12.15 23.46 18.10
N ILE A 408 -11.66 23.77 16.91
CA ILE A 408 -11.22 25.11 16.52
C ILE A 408 -12.35 26.13 16.69
N LYS A 409 -13.59 25.77 16.32
CA LYS A 409 -14.77 26.64 16.51
C LYS A 409 -15.10 26.92 17.97
N ASN A 410 -14.92 25.93 18.84
CA ASN A 410 -15.19 26.09 20.27
C ASN A 410 -14.11 26.92 20.97
N ASP A 411 -12.87 26.82 20.54
CA ASP A 411 -11.73 27.59 21.09
C ASP A 411 -11.75 29.08 20.65
N ASN A 412 -12.58 29.43 19.63
CA ASN A 412 -12.78 30.79 19.14
C ASN A 412 -14.05 31.47 19.71
N LYS A 413 -14.80 30.78 20.59
CA LYS A 413 -15.94 31.34 21.36
C LYS A 413 -15.51 31.68 22.78
#